data_36b5f27d21eaeb6a560dfec5f0c01b90
#
_entry.id   36b5f27d21eaeb6a560dfec5f0c01b90
#
_cell.length_a   1.000
_cell.length_b   1.000
_cell.length_c   1.000
_cell.angle_alpha   90.00
_cell.angle_beta   90.00
_cell.angle_gamma   90.00
#
_symmetry.space_group_name_H-M   'P 1'
#
loop_
_entity.id
_entity.type
_entity.pdbx_description
1 polymer ?
#
loop_
_entity_poly.entity_id
_entity_poly.type
_entity_poly.pdbx_seq_one_letter_code
_entity_poly.pdbx_strand_id
1 'polypeptide(L)'
;MFMLVMSGNMALKLTEIARKTLEEYFKGGNFLPDDYTRSIYNKKQACFVTLTIDGKLRGCIGSLIPQRELWKDVQENAINAAVHDFRFPKLTEKELSKIKIEISVLSLPKKIKSINEKDLLMRVNPGKGYILKKGGFSSTFLPQVWEQIPDKIEFLESLSVKAGLNRNSWKSGELWSYSVIVEKED
;
A
#
# COMPACT_ATOMS: atom_id res chain seq x y z
N MET A 1 -25.28 35.32 -24.90
CA MET A 1 -24.65 35.22 -23.58
C MET A 1 -24.69 33.74 -23.19
N PHE A 2 -23.70 32.97 -23.64
CA PHE A 2 -23.60 31.54 -23.34
C PHE A 2 -23.03 31.40 -21.93
N MET A 3 -23.87 30.94 -21.01
CA MET A 3 -23.47 30.56 -19.67
C MET A 3 -22.74 29.21 -19.77
N LEU A 4 -21.39 29.24 -19.75
CA LEU A 4 -20.58 28.02 -19.59
C LEU A 4 -20.86 27.49 -18.19
N VAL A 5 -21.68 26.45 -18.10
CA VAL A 5 -21.76 25.64 -16.88
C VAL A 5 -20.43 24.88 -16.79
N MET A 6 -19.51 25.40 -16.01
CA MET A 6 -18.33 24.65 -15.60
C MET A 6 -18.82 23.55 -14.65
N SER A 7 -19.10 22.37 -15.20
CA SER A 7 -19.18 21.16 -14.40
C SER A 7 -17.78 20.98 -13.81
N GLY A 8 -17.64 21.30 -12.52
CA GLY A 8 -16.39 21.08 -11.80
C GLY A 8 -16.03 19.60 -11.88
N ASN A 9 -15.05 19.27 -12.74
CA ASN A 9 -14.48 17.93 -12.79
C ASN A 9 -13.85 17.64 -11.41
N MET A 10 -14.50 16.84 -10.60
CA MET A 10 -13.87 16.30 -9.40
C MET A 10 -12.92 15.17 -9.84
N ALA A 11 -11.70 15.17 -9.28
CA ALA A 11 -10.78 14.06 -9.49
C ALA A 11 -11.39 12.75 -8.97
N LEU A 12 -11.16 11.66 -9.69
CA LEU A 12 -11.54 10.34 -9.21
C LEU A 12 -10.79 10.04 -7.90
N LYS A 13 -11.45 9.37 -6.97
CA LYS A 13 -10.78 8.75 -5.81
C LYS A 13 -9.83 7.65 -6.28
N LEU A 14 -8.82 7.31 -5.48
CA LEU A 14 -7.90 6.21 -5.82
C LEU A 14 -8.62 4.86 -5.90
N THR A 15 -9.61 4.65 -5.06
CA THR A 15 -10.48 3.46 -5.11
C THR A 15 -11.29 3.37 -6.41
N GLU A 16 -11.76 4.52 -6.94
CA GLU A 16 -12.47 4.56 -8.23
C GLU A 16 -11.51 4.28 -9.40
N ILE A 17 -10.26 4.77 -9.33
CA ILE A 17 -9.22 4.42 -10.32
C ILE A 17 -9.00 2.91 -10.33
N ALA A 18 -8.82 2.30 -9.15
CA ALA A 18 -8.64 0.86 -9.04
C ALA A 18 -9.86 0.08 -9.57
N ARG A 19 -11.08 0.50 -9.21
CA ARG A 19 -12.34 -0.12 -9.66
C ARG A 19 -12.47 -0.10 -11.18
N LYS A 20 -12.36 1.06 -11.78
CA LYS A 20 -12.44 1.22 -13.24
C LYS A 20 -11.34 0.45 -13.97
N THR A 21 -10.14 0.40 -13.38
CA THR A 21 -9.03 -0.40 -13.93
C THR A 21 -9.39 -1.88 -13.99
N LEU A 22 -9.93 -2.44 -12.90
CA LEU A 22 -10.33 -3.85 -12.86
C LEU A 22 -11.50 -4.13 -13.83
N GLU A 23 -12.49 -3.25 -13.88
CA GLU A 23 -13.64 -3.39 -14.81
C GLU A 23 -13.19 -3.44 -16.27
N GLU A 24 -12.28 -2.54 -16.68
CA GLU A 24 -11.76 -2.53 -18.04
C GLU A 24 -10.82 -3.72 -18.30
N TYR A 25 -9.99 -4.11 -17.33
CA TYR A 25 -9.12 -5.27 -17.45
C TYR A 25 -9.89 -6.55 -17.78
N PHE A 26 -11.03 -6.82 -17.10
CA PHE A 26 -11.84 -8.01 -17.36
C PHE A 26 -12.59 -7.95 -18.69
N LYS A 27 -12.78 -6.78 -19.27
CA LYS A 27 -13.30 -6.61 -20.66
C LYS A 27 -12.20 -6.71 -21.73
N GLY A 28 -10.93 -6.91 -21.33
CA GLY A 28 -9.79 -6.92 -22.23
C GLY A 28 -9.31 -5.53 -22.67
N GLY A 29 -9.76 -4.47 -21.98
CA GLY A 29 -9.38 -3.07 -22.22
C GLY A 29 -8.39 -2.53 -21.21
N ASN A 30 -8.09 -1.23 -21.35
CA ASN A 30 -7.27 -0.48 -20.42
C ASN A 30 -8.00 0.81 -20.01
N PHE A 31 -8.06 1.07 -18.72
CA PHE A 31 -8.59 2.33 -18.19
C PHE A 31 -7.50 3.41 -18.19
N LEU A 32 -7.81 4.59 -18.68
CA LEU A 32 -6.97 5.78 -18.54
C LEU A 32 -7.78 6.87 -17.81
N PRO A 33 -7.35 7.29 -16.59
CA PRO A 33 -7.99 8.42 -15.92
C PRO A 33 -7.85 9.70 -16.73
N ASP A 34 -8.79 10.63 -16.56
CA ASP A 34 -8.74 11.95 -17.21
C ASP A 34 -7.50 12.76 -16.77
N ASP A 35 -7.18 13.81 -17.54
CA ASP A 35 -5.99 14.62 -17.33
C ASP A 35 -5.95 15.29 -15.96
N TYR A 36 -7.11 15.71 -15.44
CA TYR A 36 -7.22 16.34 -14.14
C TYR A 36 -6.90 15.35 -13.02
N THR A 37 -7.52 14.16 -13.03
CA THR A 37 -7.24 13.09 -12.09
C THR A 37 -5.76 12.69 -12.13
N ARG A 38 -5.16 12.53 -13.32
CA ARG A 38 -3.74 12.20 -13.46
C ARG A 38 -2.84 13.32 -12.93
N SER A 39 -3.20 14.57 -13.07
CA SER A 39 -2.44 15.70 -12.53
C SER A 39 -2.40 15.74 -11.01
N ILE A 40 -3.49 15.34 -10.35
CA ILE A 40 -3.58 15.24 -8.87
C ILE A 40 -2.65 14.15 -8.34
N TYR A 41 -2.58 13.01 -9.01
CA TYR A 41 -1.82 11.82 -8.56
C TYR A 41 -0.53 11.59 -9.35
N ASN A 42 0.09 12.65 -9.88
CA ASN A 42 1.30 12.58 -10.71
C ASN A 42 2.61 12.36 -9.93
N LYS A 43 2.58 12.46 -8.61
CA LYS A 43 3.78 12.23 -7.78
C LYS A 43 4.10 10.74 -7.71
N LYS A 44 5.38 10.42 -7.76
CA LYS A 44 5.84 9.04 -7.48
C LYS A 44 5.57 8.69 -6.03
N GLN A 45 4.66 7.75 -5.82
CA GLN A 45 4.31 7.21 -4.50
C GLN A 45 4.03 5.71 -4.61
N ALA A 46 4.30 5.01 -3.53
CA ALA A 46 3.99 3.59 -3.41
C ALA A 46 2.64 3.40 -2.74
N CYS A 47 1.89 2.39 -3.16
CA CYS A 47 0.64 2.02 -2.50
C CYS A 47 0.47 0.51 -2.42
N PHE A 48 -0.43 0.07 -1.53
CA PHE A 48 -1.00 -1.27 -1.54
C PHE A 48 -2.46 -1.19 -1.94
N VAL A 49 -2.90 -2.14 -2.74
CA VAL A 49 -4.30 -2.36 -3.06
C VAL A 49 -4.76 -3.63 -2.39
N THR A 50 -5.76 -3.51 -1.53
CA THR A 50 -6.38 -4.63 -0.82
C THR A 50 -7.79 -4.84 -1.36
N LEU A 51 -8.08 -6.07 -1.71
CA LEU A 51 -9.40 -6.52 -2.13
C LEU A 51 -10.00 -7.43 -1.06
N THR A 52 -11.24 -7.18 -0.68
CA THR A 52 -11.97 -8.01 0.29
C THR A 52 -13.32 -8.42 -0.28
N ILE A 53 -13.83 -9.59 0.14
CA ILE A 53 -15.21 -10.03 -0.09
C ILE A 53 -15.79 -10.42 1.26
N ASP A 54 -16.94 -9.86 1.62
CA ASP A 54 -17.61 -10.08 2.92
C ASP A 54 -16.65 -9.86 4.11
N GLY A 55 -15.80 -8.83 4.01
CA GLY A 55 -14.81 -8.46 5.04
C GLY A 55 -13.58 -9.39 5.10
N LYS A 56 -13.52 -10.43 4.28
CA LYS A 56 -12.38 -11.36 4.22
C LYS A 56 -11.41 -10.97 3.12
N LEU A 57 -10.11 -11.09 3.39
CA LEU A 57 -9.06 -10.81 2.41
C LEU A 57 -9.24 -11.69 1.16
N ARG A 58 -9.23 -11.07 -0.03
CA ARG A 58 -9.34 -11.73 -1.34
C ARG A 58 -8.10 -11.53 -2.21
N GLY A 59 -7.32 -10.50 -1.94
CA GLY A 59 -6.04 -10.20 -2.58
C GLY A 59 -5.44 -8.93 -1.99
N CYS A 60 -4.11 -8.86 -1.90
CA CYS A 60 -3.40 -7.67 -1.44
C CYS A 60 -1.99 -7.65 -2.01
N ILE A 61 -1.74 -6.72 -2.92
CA ILE A 61 -0.42 -6.49 -3.52
C ILE A 61 -0.11 -4.99 -3.48
N GLY A 62 1.17 -4.66 -3.39
CA GLY A 62 1.63 -3.29 -3.41
C GLY A 62 3.12 -3.16 -3.59
N SER A 63 3.57 -1.93 -3.71
CA SER A 63 4.96 -1.52 -3.80
C SER A 63 5.41 -0.82 -2.53
N LEU A 64 6.70 -0.95 -2.19
CA LEU A 64 7.32 -0.26 -1.05
C LEU A 64 8.15 0.93 -1.50
N ILE A 65 8.60 0.90 -2.74
CA ILE A 65 9.48 1.90 -3.33
C ILE A 65 8.69 2.65 -4.40
N PRO A 66 8.59 3.99 -4.31
CA PRO A 66 7.86 4.78 -5.30
C PRO A 66 8.64 4.83 -6.61
N GLN A 67 8.23 4.05 -7.59
CA GLN A 67 8.87 3.96 -8.92
C GLN A 67 8.11 4.76 -9.98
N ARG A 68 6.78 4.86 -9.84
CA ARG A 68 5.87 5.48 -10.82
C ARG A 68 4.90 6.45 -10.15
N GLU A 69 4.16 7.21 -10.96
CA GLU A 69 3.09 8.08 -10.48
C GLU A 69 2.04 7.25 -9.73
N LEU A 70 1.45 7.84 -8.69
CA LEU A 70 0.54 7.12 -7.79
C LEU A 70 -0.65 6.48 -8.54
N TRP A 71 -1.25 7.20 -9.50
CA TRP A 71 -2.36 6.65 -10.27
C TRP A 71 -1.98 5.38 -11.05
N LYS A 72 -0.75 5.32 -11.61
CA LYS A 72 -0.23 4.13 -12.29
C LYS A 72 0.06 2.99 -11.31
N ASP A 73 0.60 3.34 -10.13
CA ASP A 73 0.90 2.35 -9.09
C ASP A 73 -0.38 1.70 -8.57
N VAL A 74 -1.45 2.48 -8.40
CA VAL A 74 -2.79 1.99 -8.04
C VAL A 74 -3.33 1.03 -9.11
N GLN A 75 -3.26 1.38 -10.39
CA GLN A 75 -3.75 0.54 -11.47
C GLN A 75 -3.04 -0.81 -11.52
N GLU A 76 -1.71 -0.79 -11.50
CA GLU A 76 -0.91 -2.00 -11.58
C GLU A 76 -1.12 -2.88 -10.35
N ASN A 77 -1.12 -2.30 -9.15
CA ASN A 77 -1.35 -3.06 -7.92
C ASN A 77 -2.78 -3.57 -7.80
N ALA A 78 -3.78 -2.89 -8.38
CA ALA A 78 -5.15 -3.41 -8.47
C ALA A 78 -5.21 -4.70 -9.30
N ILE A 79 -4.61 -4.70 -10.49
CA ILE A 79 -4.52 -5.89 -11.34
C ILE A 79 -3.74 -6.99 -10.63
N ASN A 80 -2.58 -6.66 -10.05
CA ASN A 80 -1.75 -7.64 -9.35
C ASN A 80 -2.47 -8.26 -8.14
N ALA A 81 -3.20 -7.46 -7.35
CA ALA A 81 -3.99 -7.98 -6.24
C ALA A 81 -5.14 -8.89 -6.70
N ALA A 82 -5.72 -8.62 -7.88
CA ALA A 82 -6.80 -9.42 -8.43
C ALA A 82 -6.33 -10.76 -9.02
N VAL A 83 -5.21 -10.77 -9.75
CA VAL A 83 -4.86 -11.94 -10.58
C VAL A 83 -3.44 -12.47 -10.40
N HIS A 84 -2.59 -11.80 -9.64
CA HIS A 84 -1.20 -12.21 -9.41
C HIS A 84 -0.84 -12.43 -7.93
N ASP A 85 -1.79 -12.31 -7.00
CA ASP A 85 -1.58 -12.71 -5.61
C ASP A 85 -1.66 -14.23 -5.48
N PHE A 86 -0.49 -14.87 -5.38
CA PHE A 86 -0.37 -16.33 -5.36
C PHE A 86 -1.06 -17.02 -4.17
N ARG A 87 -1.46 -16.27 -3.15
CA ARG A 87 -2.19 -16.79 -1.98
C ARG A 87 -3.65 -17.13 -2.30
N PHE A 88 -4.16 -16.61 -3.42
CA PHE A 88 -5.56 -16.72 -3.80
C PHE A 88 -5.71 -17.16 -5.28
N PRO A 89 -6.81 -17.84 -5.65
CA PRO A 89 -7.16 -18.00 -7.04
C PRO A 89 -7.33 -16.63 -7.73
N LYS A 90 -7.10 -16.58 -9.05
CA LYS A 90 -7.36 -15.36 -9.83
C LYS A 90 -8.80 -14.89 -9.63
N LEU A 91 -8.98 -13.58 -9.41
CA LEU A 91 -10.32 -12.98 -9.35
C LEU A 91 -11.06 -13.23 -10.67
N THR A 92 -12.34 -13.45 -10.58
CA THR A 92 -13.21 -13.59 -11.75
C THR A 92 -14.06 -12.33 -11.97
N GLU A 93 -14.51 -12.09 -13.19
CA GLU A 93 -15.40 -10.97 -13.51
C GLU A 93 -16.66 -10.95 -12.63
N LYS A 94 -17.22 -12.13 -12.30
CA LYS A 94 -18.41 -12.28 -11.44
C LYS A 94 -18.17 -11.80 -10.00
N GLU A 95 -16.93 -11.75 -9.54
CA GLU A 95 -16.58 -11.29 -8.21
C GLU A 95 -16.42 -9.76 -8.14
N LEU A 96 -16.30 -9.06 -9.28
CA LEU A 96 -16.10 -7.59 -9.32
C LEU A 96 -17.15 -6.83 -8.52
N SER A 97 -18.41 -7.24 -8.60
CA SER A 97 -19.50 -6.58 -7.86
C SER A 97 -19.51 -6.88 -6.36
N LYS A 98 -18.71 -7.87 -5.90
CA LYS A 98 -18.66 -8.33 -4.51
C LYS A 98 -17.44 -7.81 -3.75
N ILE A 99 -16.36 -7.48 -4.47
CA ILE A 99 -15.16 -6.97 -3.84
C ILE A 99 -15.38 -5.56 -3.30
N LYS A 100 -14.72 -5.26 -2.18
CA LYS A 100 -14.46 -3.92 -1.68
C LYS A 100 -12.99 -3.62 -1.82
N ILE A 101 -12.67 -2.39 -2.20
CA ILE A 101 -11.30 -1.93 -2.46
C ILE A 101 -10.83 -1.00 -1.36
N GLU A 102 -9.63 -1.24 -0.86
CA GLU A 102 -8.92 -0.33 0.04
C GLU A 102 -7.55 0.00 -0.57
N ILE A 103 -7.20 1.29 -0.59
CA ILE A 103 -5.91 1.79 -1.04
C ILE A 103 -5.14 2.33 0.16
N SER A 104 -3.97 1.78 0.40
CA SER A 104 -3.02 2.24 1.42
C SER A 104 -1.87 2.97 0.73
N VAL A 105 -1.86 4.31 0.77
CA VAL A 105 -0.80 5.15 0.18
C VAL A 105 0.31 5.36 1.21
N LEU A 106 1.55 5.03 0.85
CA LEU A 106 2.71 5.13 1.72
C LEU A 106 3.38 6.50 1.58
N SER A 107 3.75 7.10 2.72
CA SER A 107 4.69 8.20 2.70
C SER A 107 6.09 7.72 2.33
N LEU A 108 6.97 8.62 1.88
CA LEU A 108 8.38 8.28 1.70
C LEU A 108 8.98 7.77 3.02
N PRO A 109 9.64 6.60 3.02
CA PRO A 109 10.29 6.09 4.22
C PRO A 109 11.39 7.02 4.72
N LYS A 110 11.43 7.23 6.03
CA LYS A 110 12.47 8.04 6.70
C LYS A 110 13.32 7.14 7.60
N LYS A 111 14.64 7.18 7.40
CA LYS A 111 15.57 6.41 8.24
C LYS A 111 15.50 6.91 9.68
N ILE A 112 15.39 5.98 10.62
CA ILE A 112 15.45 6.29 12.05
C ILE A 112 16.92 6.36 12.44
N LYS A 113 17.35 7.53 12.88
CA LYS A 113 18.68 7.72 13.47
C LYS A 113 18.55 7.51 14.99
N SER A 114 19.32 6.61 15.53
CA SER A 114 19.36 6.31 16.97
C SER A 114 20.80 6.14 17.42
N ILE A 115 21.07 6.45 18.67
CA ILE A 115 22.41 6.35 19.29
C ILE A 115 22.61 5.01 20.01
N ASN A 116 21.54 4.37 20.41
CA ASN A 116 21.54 3.05 21.07
C ASN A 116 20.15 2.39 20.97
N GLU A 117 20.03 1.17 21.47
CA GLU A 117 18.81 0.38 21.46
C GLU A 117 17.63 1.06 22.17
N LYS A 118 17.89 1.65 23.35
CA LYS A 118 16.87 2.35 24.15
C LYS A 118 16.30 3.55 23.39
N ASP A 119 17.17 4.37 22.78
CA ASP A 119 16.76 5.50 21.94
C ASP A 119 15.97 5.03 20.70
N LEU A 120 16.39 3.91 20.06
CA LEU A 120 15.66 3.33 18.95
C LEU A 120 14.23 2.95 19.35
N LEU A 121 14.06 2.24 20.46
CA LEU A 121 12.74 1.81 20.97
C LEU A 121 11.84 3.02 21.35
N MET A 122 12.43 4.11 21.85
CA MET A 122 11.66 5.35 22.10
C MET A 122 11.15 5.99 20.80
N ARG A 123 11.90 5.87 19.70
CA ARG A 123 11.53 6.42 18.39
C ARG A 123 10.58 5.52 17.60
N VAL A 124 10.48 4.24 17.95
CA VAL A 124 9.49 3.32 17.38
C VAL A 124 8.10 3.73 17.91
N ASN A 125 7.24 4.09 16.98
CA ASN A 125 5.89 4.59 17.25
C ASN A 125 4.86 3.62 16.68
N PRO A 126 4.00 3.00 17.49
CA PRO A 126 2.85 2.24 17.02
C PRO A 126 1.99 3.09 16.07
N GLY A 127 1.40 2.45 15.05
CA GLY A 127 0.63 3.15 14.00
C GLY A 127 1.46 3.61 12.80
N LYS A 128 2.79 3.38 12.80
CA LYS A 128 3.63 3.52 11.60
C LYS A 128 4.03 2.16 11.03
N GLY A 129 4.26 2.14 9.71
CA GLY A 129 4.94 1.03 9.06
C GLY A 129 6.46 1.13 9.22
N TYR A 130 7.13 -0.01 9.18
CA TYR A 130 8.58 -0.10 9.34
C TYR A 130 9.20 -0.98 8.28
N ILE A 131 10.38 -0.57 7.81
CA ILE A 131 11.25 -1.37 6.93
C ILE A 131 12.54 -1.61 7.69
N LEU A 132 12.93 -2.87 7.81
CA LEU A 132 14.26 -3.28 8.27
C LEU A 132 15.12 -3.65 7.09
N LYS A 133 16.37 -3.14 7.07
CA LYS A 133 17.38 -3.50 6.07
C LYS A 133 18.67 -3.90 6.76
N LYS A 134 19.27 -5.03 6.36
CA LYS A 134 20.57 -5.48 6.87
C LYS A 134 21.21 -6.45 5.91
N GLY A 135 22.44 -6.16 5.44
CA GLY A 135 23.26 -7.07 4.66
C GLY A 135 22.58 -7.62 3.39
N GLY A 136 21.83 -6.79 2.67
CA GLY A 136 21.06 -7.20 1.48
C GLY A 136 19.68 -7.79 1.76
N PHE A 137 19.36 -8.12 3.01
CA PHE A 137 18.05 -8.57 3.43
C PHE A 137 17.15 -7.39 3.78
N SER A 138 15.85 -7.52 3.49
CA SER A 138 14.87 -6.48 3.81
C SER A 138 13.50 -7.08 4.06
N SER A 139 12.77 -6.48 4.99
CA SER A 139 11.36 -6.77 5.23
C SER A 139 10.60 -5.52 5.60
N THR A 140 9.29 -5.57 5.54
CA THR A 140 8.41 -4.50 6.00
C THR A 140 7.21 -5.04 6.74
N PHE A 141 6.72 -4.25 7.69
CA PHE A 141 5.40 -4.36 8.27
C PHE A 141 4.62 -3.07 8.07
N LEU A 142 3.38 -3.21 7.61
CA LEU A 142 2.41 -2.11 7.56
C LEU A 142 1.90 -1.76 8.96
N PRO A 143 1.32 -0.56 9.18
CA PRO A 143 0.81 -0.16 10.49
C PRO A 143 -0.20 -1.14 11.11
N GLN A 144 -1.01 -1.83 10.29
CA GLN A 144 -2.02 -2.77 10.77
C GLN A 144 -1.44 -3.95 11.55
N VAL A 145 -0.15 -4.26 11.37
CA VAL A 145 0.53 -5.35 12.10
C VAL A 145 0.60 -5.05 13.60
N TRP A 146 0.57 -3.77 14.00
CA TRP A 146 0.52 -3.39 15.42
C TRP A 146 -0.72 -3.88 16.17
N GLU A 147 -1.83 -4.12 15.46
CA GLU A 147 -3.04 -4.70 16.05
C GLU A 147 -2.82 -6.15 16.51
N GLN A 148 -1.92 -6.86 15.83
CA GLN A 148 -1.60 -8.27 16.12
C GLN A 148 -0.36 -8.40 17.02
N ILE A 149 0.60 -7.49 16.88
CA ILE A 149 1.87 -7.48 17.64
C ILE A 149 2.06 -6.08 18.25
N PRO A 150 1.41 -5.77 19.38
CA PRO A 150 1.48 -4.43 20.00
C PRO A 150 2.79 -4.16 20.73
N ASP A 151 3.54 -5.20 21.14
CA ASP A 151 4.84 -5.04 21.80
C ASP A 151 5.91 -4.64 20.79
N LYS A 152 6.66 -3.58 21.11
CA LYS A 152 7.67 -3.02 20.20
C LYS A 152 8.85 -3.97 19.93
N ILE A 153 9.27 -4.70 20.94
CA ILE A 153 10.40 -5.62 20.81
C ILE A 153 9.97 -6.81 19.98
N GLU A 154 8.82 -7.41 20.29
CA GLU A 154 8.27 -8.52 19.54
C GLU A 154 8.00 -8.14 18.06
N PHE A 155 7.50 -6.93 17.82
CA PHE A 155 7.30 -6.39 16.48
C PHE A 155 8.62 -6.32 15.69
N LEU A 156 9.69 -5.77 16.28
CA LEU A 156 10.99 -5.64 15.62
C LEU A 156 11.70 -6.98 15.44
N GLU A 157 11.53 -7.89 16.39
CA GLU A 157 12.02 -9.28 16.27
C GLU A 157 11.30 -10.02 15.15
N SER A 158 9.97 -9.92 15.08
CA SER A 158 9.17 -10.53 14.02
C SER A 158 9.49 -9.92 12.65
N LEU A 159 9.74 -8.61 12.59
CA LEU A 159 10.21 -7.93 11.38
C LEU A 159 11.58 -8.47 10.93
N SER A 160 12.50 -8.76 11.89
CA SER A 160 13.79 -9.38 11.60
C SER A 160 13.64 -10.79 11.04
N VAL A 161 12.82 -11.62 11.66
CA VAL A 161 12.52 -12.99 11.22
C VAL A 161 11.89 -12.99 9.83
N LYS A 162 10.96 -12.07 9.57
CA LYS A 162 10.34 -11.90 8.23
C LYS A 162 11.38 -11.58 7.16
N ALA A 163 12.46 -10.89 7.49
CA ALA A 163 13.58 -10.62 6.58
C ALA A 163 14.48 -11.84 6.35
N GLY A 164 14.22 -12.99 6.99
CA GLY A 164 15.10 -14.14 7.00
C GLY A 164 16.33 -13.96 7.90
N LEU A 165 16.28 -13.03 8.83
CA LEU A 165 17.36 -12.67 9.73
C LEU A 165 17.15 -13.24 11.15
N ASN A 166 18.20 -13.19 11.97
CA ASN A 166 18.11 -13.50 13.39
C ASN A 166 17.17 -12.48 14.10
N ARG A 167 16.39 -12.93 15.12
CA ARG A 167 15.45 -12.11 15.88
C ARG A 167 16.02 -10.77 16.35
N ASN A 168 17.27 -10.76 16.80
CA ASN A 168 17.94 -9.55 17.31
C ASN A 168 18.57 -8.66 16.22
N SER A 169 18.37 -8.98 14.95
CA SER A 169 19.03 -8.25 13.84
C SER A 169 18.59 -6.80 13.71
N TRP A 170 17.40 -6.43 14.20
CA TRP A 170 16.92 -5.05 14.24
C TRP A 170 17.84 -4.12 15.09
N LYS A 171 18.57 -4.64 16.08
CA LYS A 171 19.49 -3.87 16.93
C LYS A 171 20.69 -3.30 16.16
N SER A 172 21.06 -3.93 15.06
CA SER A 172 22.22 -3.55 14.23
C SER A 172 21.86 -3.34 12.74
N GLY A 173 20.59 -3.46 12.41
CA GLY A 173 20.07 -3.15 11.08
C GLY A 173 19.69 -1.68 10.92
N GLU A 174 19.41 -1.28 9.71
CA GLU A 174 18.82 0.03 9.41
C GLU A 174 17.30 -0.06 9.50
N LEU A 175 16.71 0.75 10.38
CA LEU A 175 15.27 0.85 10.51
C LEU A 175 14.76 2.14 9.85
N TRP A 176 13.71 1.99 9.03
CA TRP A 176 13.04 3.08 8.36
C TRP A 176 11.56 3.06 8.75
N SER A 177 10.95 4.22 8.93
CA SER A 177 9.52 4.34 9.23
C SER A 177 8.79 5.09 8.14
N TYR A 178 7.52 4.76 7.94
CA TYR A 178 6.61 5.45 7.04
C TYR A 178 5.20 5.50 7.63
N SER A 179 4.44 6.48 7.18
CA SER A 179 3.00 6.59 7.49
C SER A 179 2.18 6.06 6.31
N VAL A 180 0.95 5.67 6.59
CA VAL A 180 0.00 5.21 5.58
C VAL A 180 -1.25 6.08 5.68
N ILE A 181 -1.75 6.51 4.53
CA ILE A 181 -3.08 7.10 4.38
C ILE A 181 -3.94 6.05 3.70
N VAL A 182 -5.07 5.74 4.33
CA VAL A 182 -5.99 4.69 3.85
C VAL A 182 -7.21 5.36 3.24
N GLU A 183 -7.57 4.94 2.03
CA GLU A 183 -8.82 5.27 1.36
C GLU A 183 -9.59 3.97 1.14
N LYS A 184 -10.86 3.95 1.52
CA LYS A 184 -11.76 2.80 1.38
C LYS A 184 -12.89 3.13 0.43
N GLU A 185 -13.31 2.13 -0.32
CA GLU A 185 -14.54 2.16 -1.10
C GLU A 185 -15.74 2.04 -0.15
N ASP A 186 -16.76 2.85 -0.39
CA ASP A 186 -18.00 2.89 0.41
C ASP A 186 -18.82 1.59 0.36
#